data_b1bdb904cecd9b39d335c34f09eb047a
#
_entry.id   b1bdb904cecd9b39d335c34f09eb047a
#
_cell.length_a   1.000
_cell.length_b   1.000
_cell.length_c   1.000
_cell.angle_alpha   90.00
_cell.angle_beta   90.00
_cell.angle_gamma   90.00
#
_symmetry.space_group_name_H-M   'P 1'
#
loop_
_entity.id
_entity.type
_entity.pdbx_description
1 polymer ?
#
loop_
_entity_poly.entity_id
_entity_poly.type
_entity_poly.pdbx_seq_one_letter_code
_entity_poly.pdbx_strand_id
1 'polypeptide(L)'
;FLDSPHCEIPLQVAKQIGNNPYFVFVPNSLIWHFAYKNIATKNDVIQFYTHLLKEVFKKYPDSRTVMLPQLFNGNSYLSNDVLFMSDIANNFSREQVMVVDDIYSSDIQQSIISKSIFVIGARYHSIVFAINNSVPFIALSYEHKMEGLLETLAMKHCMVDITHLFDNRDVQMQTIEKIMDLLPIKPYDKQHTILAKNIAESGFEKLKKCLIQE
;
A
#
# COMPACT_ATOMS: atom_id res chain seq x y z
N PHE A 1 -9.07 4.28 11.84
CA PHE A 1 -8.55 3.54 13.00
C PHE A 1 -9.64 3.07 13.98
N LEU A 2 -10.90 3.06 13.56
CA LEU A 2 -11.98 2.40 14.31
C LEU A 2 -11.92 0.89 14.04
N ASP A 3 -12.51 0.09 14.92
CA ASP A 3 -12.54 -1.36 14.72
C ASP A 3 -13.15 -1.69 13.36
N SER A 4 -12.40 -2.45 12.57
CA SER A 4 -12.92 -2.95 11.31
C SER A 4 -13.92 -4.05 11.63
N PRO A 5 -15.14 -4.00 11.09
CA PRO A 5 -16.00 -5.16 11.13
C PRO A 5 -15.26 -6.32 10.47
N HIS A 6 -15.29 -7.50 11.08
CA HIS A 6 -14.70 -8.71 10.49
C HIS A 6 -15.57 -9.14 9.30
N CYS A 7 -15.27 -8.59 8.12
CA CYS A 7 -15.88 -9.02 6.88
C CYS A 7 -15.13 -10.23 6.33
N GLU A 8 -15.85 -11.19 5.81
CA GLU A 8 -15.23 -12.28 5.04
C GLU A 8 -14.74 -11.75 3.69
N ILE A 9 -13.59 -12.25 3.26
CA ILE A 9 -13.11 -12.01 1.90
C ILE A 9 -14.10 -12.67 0.93
N PRO A 10 -14.60 -11.97 -0.10
CA PRO A 10 -15.51 -12.54 -1.08
C PRO A 10 -14.95 -13.86 -1.65
N LEU A 11 -15.81 -14.87 -1.78
CA LEU A 11 -15.40 -16.23 -2.15
C LEU A 11 -14.59 -16.28 -3.46
N GLN A 12 -14.96 -15.45 -4.44
CA GLN A 12 -14.23 -15.35 -5.70
C GLN A 12 -12.81 -14.83 -5.51
N VAL A 13 -12.60 -13.81 -4.67
CA VAL A 13 -11.27 -13.25 -4.34
C VAL A 13 -10.46 -14.28 -3.55
N ALA A 14 -11.07 -14.91 -2.54
CA ALA A 14 -10.41 -15.94 -1.74
C ALA A 14 -9.96 -17.14 -2.60
N LYS A 15 -10.78 -17.59 -3.56
CA LYS A 15 -10.40 -18.64 -4.51
C LYS A 15 -9.25 -18.23 -5.42
N GLN A 16 -9.24 -16.99 -5.88
CA GLN A 16 -8.15 -16.47 -6.73
C GLN A 16 -6.85 -16.30 -5.93
N ILE A 17 -6.91 -15.84 -4.67
CA ILE A 17 -5.74 -15.77 -3.77
C ILE A 17 -5.18 -17.18 -3.55
N GLY A 18 -6.06 -18.17 -3.35
CA GLY A 18 -5.66 -19.54 -3.05
C GLY A 18 -5.10 -19.71 -1.63
N ASN A 19 -4.31 -20.76 -1.44
CA ASN A 19 -3.77 -21.13 -0.12
C ASN A 19 -2.32 -20.65 0.09
N ASN A 20 -1.68 -20.09 -0.93
CA ASN A 20 -0.29 -19.61 -0.81
C ASN A 20 -0.21 -18.36 0.05
N PRO A 21 0.86 -18.17 0.81
CA PRO A 21 1.09 -16.89 1.47
C PRO A 21 1.16 -15.76 0.43
N TYR A 22 0.64 -14.60 0.80
CA TYR A 22 0.65 -13.45 -0.10
C TYR A 22 1.01 -12.17 0.63
N PHE A 23 1.56 -11.22 -0.11
CA PHE A 23 1.69 -9.84 0.33
C PHE A 23 0.82 -8.93 -0.52
N VAL A 24 0.40 -7.82 0.09
CA VAL A 24 -0.40 -6.80 -0.61
C VAL A 24 0.53 -5.75 -1.18
N PHE A 25 0.33 -5.41 -2.45
CA PHE A 25 1.06 -4.36 -3.12
C PHE A 25 0.10 -3.31 -3.67
N VAL A 26 0.29 -2.06 -3.27
CA VAL A 26 -0.58 -0.94 -3.67
C VAL A 26 0.26 0.18 -4.29
N PRO A 27 0.67 0.01 -5.57
CA PRO A 27 1.42 1.03 -6.29
C PRO A 27 0.55 2.24 -6.63
N ASN A 28 1.21 3.35 -6.96
CA ASN A 28 0.58 4.54 -7.51
C ASN A 28 1.26 4.90 -8.84
N SER A 29 0.51 5.37 -9.83
CA SER A 29 1.05 5.76 -11.14
C SER A 29 2.07 6.92 -11.07
N LEU A 30 1.99 7.75 -10.04
CA LEU A 30 2.91 8.85 -9.69
C LEU A 30 3.02 9.99 -10.70
N ILE A 31 2.97 9.73 -11.99
CA ILE A 31 3.27 10.71 -13.07
C ILE A 31 2.36 11.95 -13.10
N TRP A 32 1.26 11.95 -12.36
CA TRP A 32 0.42 13.14 -12.14
C TRP A 32 1.02 14.11 -11.10
N HIS A 33 1.90 13.62 -10.24
CA HIS A 33 2.49 14.42 -9.17
C HIS A 33 3.56 15.36 -9.72
N PHE A 34 3.62 16.58 -9.21
CA PHE A 34 4.52 17.63 -9.72
C PHE A 34 6.01 17.22 -9.72
N ALA A 35 6.44 16.41 -8.74
CA ALA A 35 7.81 15.92 -8.64
C ALA A 35 8.21 14.97 -9.80
N TYR A 36 7.23 14.38 -10.50
CA TYR A 36 7.48 13.41 -11.57
C TYR A 36 7.04 13.90 -12.94
N LYS A 37 6.25 14.98 -12.98
CA LYS A 37 5.74 15.54 -14.23
C LYS A 37 6.90 15.96 -15.13
N ASN A 38 6.91 15.43 -16.35
CA ASN A 38 7.98 15.61 -17.36
C ASN A 38 9.33 14.97 -17.01
N ILE A 39 9.46 14.21 -15.92
CA ILE A 39 10.68 13.48 -15.54
C ILE A 39 10.51 12.00 -15.85
N ALA A 40 9.33 11.42 -15.51
CA ALA A 40 9.04 10.02 -15.72
C ALA A 40 7.86 9.81 -16.66
N THR A 41 7.93 8.75 -17.46
CA THR A 41 6.80 8.24 -18.24
C THR A 41 6.04 7.17 -17.45
N LYS A 42 4.81 6.85 -17.88
CA LYS A 42 4.08 5.69 -17.35
C LYS A 42 4.92 4.40 -17.38
N ASN A 43 5.67 4.21 -18.48
CA ASN A 43 6.49 3.02 -18.66
C ASN A 43 7.64 2.96 -17.65
N ASP A 44 8.28 4.07 -17.33
CA ASP A 44 9.34 4.13 -16.33
C ASP A 44 8.83 3.69 -14.95
N VAL A 45 7.62 4.13 -14.58
CA VAL A 45 6.99 3.74 -13.32
C VAL A 45 6.63 2.26 -13.30
N ILE A 46 6.08 1.73 -14.41
CA ILE A 46 5.79 0.29 -14.55
C ILE A 46 7.08 -0.53 -14.44
N GLN A 47 8.15 -0.12 -15.10
CA GLN A 47 9.43 -0.83 -15.05
C GLN A 47 10.03 -0.82 -13.63
N PHE A 48 9.97 0.29 -12.92
CA PHE A 48 10.42 0.36 -11.53
C PHE A 48 9.66 -0.65 -10.64
N TYR A 49 8.33 -0.61 -10.66
CA TYR A 49 7.53 -1.53 -9.85
C TYR A 49 7.67 -3.00 -10.28
N THR A 50 7.84 -3.25 -11.57
CA THR A 50 8.13 -4.59 -12.08
C THR A 50 9.48 -5.09 -11.56
N HIS A 51 10.50 -4.24 -11.54
CA HIS A 51 11.81 -4.58 -11.00
C HIS A 51 11.73 -4.82 -9.49
N LEU A 52 11.09 -3.92 -8.74
CA LEU A 52 10.87 -4.09 -7.29
C LEU A 52 10.22 -5.45 -6.98
N LEU A 53 9.12 -5.80 -7.66
CA LEU A 53 8.43 -7.06 -7.44
C LEU A 53 9.30 -8.28 -7.78
N LYS A 54 10.11 -8.20 -8.83
CA LYS A 54 11.07 -9.28 -9.15
C LYS A 54 12.08 -9.50 -8.01
N GLU A 55 12.60 -8.43 -7.40
CA GLU A 55 13.50 -8.55 -6.24
C GLU A 55 12.77 -9.11 -5.02
N VAL A 56 11.51 -8.68 -4.76
CA VAL A 56 10.69 -9.25 -3.67
C VAL A 56 10.47 -10.75 -3.89
N PHE A 57 10.16 -11.20 -5.10
CA PHE A 57 9.97 -12.63 -5.40
C PHE A 57 11.24 -13.47 -5.25
N LYS A 58 12.43 -12.90 -5.45
CA LYS A 58 13.69 -13.61 -5.13
C LYS A 58 13.79 -13.92 -3.65
N LYS A 59 13.28 -13.03 -2.78
CA LYS A 59 13.31 -13.19 -1.32
C LYS A 59 12.12 -14.02 -0.80
N TYR A 60 10.98 -13.98 -1.48
CA TYR A 60 9.75 -14.66 -1.13
C TYR A 60 9.21 -15.48 -2.32
N PRO A 61 9.94 -16.54 -2.77
CA PRO A 61 9.62 -17.26 -4.01
C PRO A 61 8.26 -17.99 -3.97
N ASP A 62 7.82 -18.41 -2.78
CA ASP A 62 6.58 -19.16 -2.58
C ASP A 62 5.37 -18.25 -2.33
N SER A 63 5.57 -16.93 -2.32
CA SER A 63 4.48 -15.97 -2.08
C SER A 63 3.85 -15.48 -3.38
N ARG A 64 2.63 -14.95 -3.24
CA ARG A 64 1.93 -14.20 -4.30
C ARG A 64 1.90 -12.72 -3.96
N THR A 65 1.68 -11.91 -4.98
CA THR A 65 1.29 -10.51 -4.82
C THR A 65 -0.20 -10.35 -5.08
N VAL A 66 -0.91 -9.74 -4.15
CA VAL A 66 -2.27 -9.25 -4.35
C VAL A 66 -2.21 -7.73 -4.50
N MET A 67 -2.45 -7.25 -5.71
CA MET A 67 -2.59 -5.81 -5.96
C MET A 67 -4.00 -5.37 -5.62
N LEU A 68 -4.11 -4.37 -4.74
CA LEU A 68 -5.37 -3.91 -4.19
C LEU A 68 -5.63 -2.45 -4.61
N PRO A 69 -6.42 -2.20 -5.68
CA PRO A 69 -6.74 -0.87 -6.14
C PRO A 69 -7.53 -0.07 -5.10
N GLN A 70 -7.28 1.24 -5.03
CA GLN A 70 -7.98 2.16 -4.13
C GLN A 70 -8.61 3.35 -4.86
N LEU A 71 -8.39 3.46 -6.17
CA LEU A 71 -8.96 4.49 -7.02
C LEU A 71 -9.56 3.84 -8.27
N PHE A 72 -10.84 4.11 -8.53
CA PHE A 72 -11.64 3.44 -9.59
C PHE A 72 -12.33 4.45 -10.51
N ASN A 73 -11.77 5.62 -10.71
CA ASN A 73 -12.47 6.70 -11.39
C ASN A 73 -12.10 6.76 -12.89
N GLY A 74 -13.06 6.44 -13.74
CA GLY A 74 -12.95 6.60 -15.20
C GLY A 74 -12.00 5.61 -15.90
N ASN A 75 -11.63 5.96 -17.15
CA ASN A 75 -10.88 5.10 -18.07
C ASN A 75 -9.40 5.50 -18.20
N SER A 76 -8.88 6.32 -17.30
CA SER A 76 -7.49 6.76 -17.31
C SER A 76 -6.71 6.06 -16.20
N TYR A 77 -5.51 5.56 -16.51
CA TYR A 77 -4.57 5.03 -15.51
C TYR A 77 -4.17 6.05 -14.43
N LEU A 78 -4.43 7.34 -14.62
CA LEU A 78 -4.22 8.39 -13.61
C LEU A 78 -5.32 8.40 -12.55
N SER A 79 -6.48 7.91 -12.89
CA SER A 79 -7.69 7.93 -12.05
C SER A 79 -8.25 6.53 -11.77
N ASN A 80 -7.63 5.49 -12.32
CA ASN A 80 -8.06 4.10 -12.13
C ASN A 80 -6.84 3.20 -11.90
N ASP A 81 -6.69 2.76 -10.66
CA ASP A 81 -5.57 1.92 -10.25
C ASP A 81 -5.59 0.54 -10.94
N VAL A 82 -6.78 -0.02 -11.25
CA VAL A 82 -6.89 -1.33 -11.91
C VAL A 82 -6.15 -1.33 -13.24
N LEU A 83 -6.31 -0.28 -14.05
CA LEU A 83 -5.63 -0.17 -15.35
C LEU A 83 -4.11 -0.13 -15.20
N PHE A 84 -3.63 0.66 -14.25
CA PHE A 84 -2.20 0.80 -13.99
C PHE A 84 -1.59 -0.48 -13.40
N MET A 85 -2.27 -1.09 -12.43
CA MET A 85 -1.84 -2.34 -11.80
C MET A 85 -1.85 -3.51 -12.79
N SER A 86 -2.82 -3.55 -13.71
CA SER A 86 -2.87 -4.56 -14.77
C SER A 86 -1.67 -4.48 -15.71
N ASP A 87 -1.21 -3.27 -16.04
CA ASP A 87 0.00 -3.10 -16.85
C ASP A 87 1.27 -3.62 -16.15
N ILE A 88 1.36 -3.49 -14.81
CA ILE A 88 2.43 -4.08 -14.02
C ILE A 88 2.28 -5.62 -14.00
N ALA A 89 1.06 -6.11 -13.71
CA ALA A 89 0.77 -7.53 -13.59
C ALA A 89 1.05 -8.33 -14.88
N ASN A 90 0.89 -7.70 -16.05
CA ASN A 90 1.20 -8.31 -17.36
C ASN A 90 2.68 -8.73 -17.52
N ASN A 91 3.57 -8.31 -16.62
CA ASN A 91 4.98 -8.74 -16.61
C ASN A 91 5.24 -10.01 -15.78
N PHE A 92 4.19 -10.63 -15.22
CA PHE A 92 4.25 -11.77 -14.31
C PHE A 92 3.22 -12.84 -14.71
N SER A 93 3.38 -14.05 -14.18
CA SER A 93 2.33 -15.06 -14.31
C SER A 93 1.13 -14.73 -13.39
N ARG A 94 -0.03 -15.26 -13.72
CA ARG A 94 -1.24 -15.08 -12.91
C ARG A 94 -1.16 -15.73 -11.53
N GLU A 95 -0.27 -16.72 -11.39
CA GLU A 95 0.03 -17.36 -10.12
C GLU A 95 0.88 -16.45 -9.22
N GLN A 96 1.74 -15.63 -9.81
CA GLN A 96 2.60 -14.69 -9.08
C GLN A 96 1.87 -13.41 -8.71
N VAL A 97 1.14 -12.82 -9.64
CA VAL A 97 0.50 -11.50 -9.42
C VAL A 97 -0.97 -11.56 -9.78
N MET A 98 -1.78 -11.13 -8.85
CA MET A 98 -3.23 -10.96 -8.99
C MET A 98 -3.59 -9.49 -8.77
N VAL A 99 -4.43 -8.95 -9.64
CA VAL A 99 -5.09 -7.65 -9.44
C VAL A 99 -6.52 -7.90 -8.99
N VAL A 100 -6.93 -7.27 -7.92
CA VAL A 100 -8.34 -7.23 -7.49
C VAL A 100 -9.04 -6.20 -8.35
N ASP A 101 -9.82 -6.65 -9.33
CA ASP A 101 -10.38 -5.80 -10.39
C ASP A 101 -11.81 -5.30 -10.10
N ASP A 102 -12.37 -5.65 -8.95
CA ASP A 102 -13.69 -5.22 -8.50
C ASP A 102 -13.61 -4.17 -7.39
N ILE A 103 -14.68 -3.39 -7.23
CA ILE A 103 -14.79 -2.34 -6.22
C ILE A 103 -15.29 -2.94 -4.91
N TYR A 104 -14.42 -2.99 -3.92
CA TYR A 104 -14.75 -3.48 -2.59
C TYR A 104 -14.75 -2.37 -1.54
N SER A 105 -15.63 -2.52 -0.56
CA SER A 105 -15.66 -1.63 0.62
C SER A 105 -14.33 -1.64 1.37
N SER A 106 -14.09 -0.61 2.18
CA SER A 106 -12.92 -0.53 3.06
C SER A 106 -12.76 -1.76 3.95
N ASP A 107 -13.87 -2.33 4.41
CA ASP A 107 -13.88 -3.48 5.31
C ASP A 107 -13.36 -4.76 4.62
N ILE A 108 -13.79 -5.00 3.37
CA ILE A 108 -13.28 -6.11 2.57
C ILE A 108 -11.80 -5.90 2.23
N GLN A 109 -11.38 -4.68 1.86
CA GLN A 109 -9.98 -4.36 1.62
C GLN A 109 -9.13 -4.61 2.88
N GLN A 110 -9.61 -4.21 4.05
CA GLN A 110 -8.95 -4.48 5.32
C GLN A 110 -8.88 -5.99 5.63
N SER A 111 -9.92 -6.75 5.31
CA SER A 111 -9.92 -8.21 5.48
C SER A 111 -8.89 -8.90 4.57
N ILE A 112 -8.68 -8.40 3.35
CA ILE A 112 -7.61 -8.89 2.46
C ILE A 112 -6.24 -8.55 3.06
N ILE A 113 -6.05 -7.31 3.51
CA ILE A 113 -4.79 -6.86 4.12
C ILE A 113 -4.49 -7.65 5.40
N SER A 114 -5.47 -7.86 6.27
CA SER A 114 -5.28 -8.52 7.57
C SER A 114 -4.71 -9.95 7.49
N LYS A 115 -4.87 -10.62 6.35
CA LYS A 115 -4.38 -11.99 6.10
C LYS A 115 -3.07 -12.00 5.29
N SER A 116 -2.55 -10.85 4.90
CA SER A 116 -1.28 -10.76 4.17
C SER A 116 -0.08 -10.85 5.10
N ILE A 117 1.05 -11.30 4.58
CA ILE A 117 2.31 -11.36 5.34
C ILE A 117 2.92 -9.97 5.57
N PHE A 118 2.72 -9.06 4.63
CA PHE A 118 3.05 -7.64 4.73
C PHE A 118 2.38 -6.82 3.62
N VAL A 119 2.50 -5.50 3.73
CA VAL A 119 2.03 -4.54 2.73
C VAL A 119 3.19 -3.70 2.21
N ILE A 120 3.30 -3.50 0.90
CA ILE A 120 4.10 -2.42 0.29
C ILE A 120 3.12 -1.47 -0.37
N GLY A 121 3.02 -0.24 0.12
CA GLY A 121 1.98 0.68 -0.32
C GLY A 121 2.44 2.10 -0.60
N ALA A 122 2.05 2.63 -1.77
CA ALA A 122 2.20 4.03 -2.15
C ALA A 122 0.88 4.82 -2.00
N ARG A 123 -0.23 4.15 -1.64
CA ARG A 123 -1.53 4.78 -1.34
C ARG A 123 -1.72 4.89 0.17
N TYR A 124 -2.13 6.08 0.62
CA TYR A 124 -2.31 6.40 2.04
C TYR A 124 -3.21 5.38 2.78
N HIS A 125 -4.37 5.04 2.22
CA HIS A 125 -5.30 4.12 2.88
C HIS A 125 -4.75 2.70 3.02
N SER A 126 -3.87 2.23 2.12
CA SER A 126 -3.24 0.91 2.27
C SER A 126 -2.40 0.83 3.54
N ILE A 127 -1.73 1.90 3.90
CA ILE A 127 -0.91 1.99 5.12
C ILE A 127 -1.80 2.14 6.36
N VAL A 128 -2.84 2.98 6.28
CA VAL A 128 -3.84 3.08 7.36
C VAL A 128 -4.46 1.71 7.66
N PHE A 129 -4.84 0.95 6.64
CA PHE A 129 -5.41 -0.38 6.78
C PHE A 129 -4.41 -1.40 7.35
N ALA A 130 -3.13 -1.32 6.93
CA ALA A 130 -2.07 -2.15 7.50
C ALA A 130 -1.88 -1.88 9.01
N ILE A 131 -1.81 -0.61 9.40
CA ILE A 131 -1.69 -0.18 10.81
C ILE A 131 -2.91 -0.67 11.62
N ASN A 132 -4.13 -0.46 11.09
CA ASN A 132 -5.37 -0.82 11.76
C ASN A 132 -5.47 -2.34 12.04
N ASN A 133 -4.93 -3.15 11.14
CA ASN A 133 -4.93 -4.61 11.26
C ASN A 133 -3.61 -5.18 11.84
N SER A 134 -2.70 -4.34 12.30
CA SER A 134 -1.38 -4.74 12.84
C SER A 134 -0.55 -5.58 11.84
N VAL A 135 -0.70 -5.30 10.54
CA VAL A 135 0.05 -5.97 9.48
C VAL A 135 1.34 -5.19 9.19
N PRO A 136 2.50 -5.84 9.15
CA PRO A 136 3.76 -5.19 8.81
C PRO A 136 3.70 -4.52 7.44
N PHE A 137 4.35 -3.35 7.28
CA PHE A 137 4.28 -2.63 6.02
C PHE A 137 5.57 -1.85 5.69
N ILE A 138 5.73 -1.53 4.42
CA ILE A 138 6.64 -0.50 3.90
C ILE A 138 5.80 0.56 3.18
N ALA A 139 5.90 1.80 3.65
CA ALA A 139 5.24 2.93 3.04
C ALA A 139 6.16 3.59 2.00
N LEU A 140 5.71 3.64 0.74
CA LEU A 140 6.38 4.37 -0.32
C LEU A 140 5.79 5.80 -0.35
N SER A 141 6.49 6.73 0.30
CA SER A 141 6.00 8.11 0.48
C SER A 141 6.52 9.05 -0.59
N TYR A 142 5.63 9.84 -1.16
CA TYR A 142 5.92 10.93 -2.08
C TYR A 142 5.18 12.22 -1.67
N GLU A 143 4.44 12.18 -0.56
CA GLU A 143 3.65 13.29 -0.02
C GLU A 143 3.76 13.39 1.49
N HIS A 144 3.71 14.62 2.01
CA HIS A 144 3.77 14.92 3.45
C HIS A 144 2.67 14.25 4.29
N LYS A 145 1.53 13.92 3.69
CA LYS A 145 0.42 13.26 4.41
C LYS A 145 0.82 11.90 4.98
N MET A 146 1.52 11.10 4.20
CA MET A 146 2.04 9.78 4.63
C MET A 146 3.10 9.96 5.72
N GLU A 147 4.03 10.87 5.49
CA GLU A 147 5.08 11.18 6.45
C GLU A 147 4.52 11.65 7.78
N GLY A 148 3.58 12.61 7.78
CA GLY A 148 2.95 13.12 8.99
C GLY A 148 2.21 12.05 9.81
N LEU A 149 1.53 11.11 9.14
CA LEU A 149 0.93 9.95 9.82
C LEU A 149 2.00 9.12 10.54
N LEU A 150 3.05 8.73 9.81
CA LEU A 150 4.08 7.84 10.34
C LEU A 150 4.94 8.50 11.41
N GLU A 151 5.14 9.82 11.34
CA GLU A 151 5.80 10.59 12.39
C GLU A 151 4.96 10.62 13.67
N THR A 152 3.66 10.90 13.56
CA THR A 152 2.71 10.91 14.68
C THR A 152 2.68 9.56 15.42
N LEU A 153 2.86 8.47 14.68
CA LEU A 153 2.84 7.11 15.22
C LEU A 153 4.24 6.56 15.55
N ALA A 154 5.30 7.36 15.44
CA ALA A 154 6.70 6.94 15.61
C ALA A 154 7.12 5.76 14.69
N MET A 155 6.55 5.71 13.47
CA MET A 155 6.74 4.63 12.50
C MET A 155 7.51 5.07 11.23
N LYS A 156 8.23 6.19 11.27
CA LYS A 156 9.03 6.67 10.10
C LYS A 156 10.06 5.65 9.61
N HIS A 157 10.50 4.74 10.46
CA HIS A 157 11.40 3.65 10.07
C HIS A 157 10.80 2.64 9.06
N CYS A 158 9.47 2.64 8.90
CA CYS A 158 8.76 1.84 7.90
C CYS A 158 8.57 2.59 6.57
N MET A 159 9.15 3.77 6.40
CA MET A 159 8.95 4.64 5.24
C MET A 159 10.17 4.68 4.33
N VAL A 160 9.91 4.63 3.05
CA VAL A 160 10.87 4.95 2.00
C VAL A 160 10.34 6.15 1.23
N ASP A 161 11.11 7.24 1.25
CA ASP A 161 10.82 8.41 0.44
C ASP A 161 11.16 8.09 -1.03
N ILE A 162 10.17 8.28 -1.91
CA ILE A 162 10.30 8.06 -3.34
C ILE A 162 10.15 9.36 -4.14
N THR A 163 10.20 10.53 -3.50
CA THR A 163 10.03 11.83 -4.18
C THR A 163 11.03 12.04 -5.32
N HIS A 164 12.26 11.56 -5.15
CA HIS A 164 13.35 11.67 -6.13
C HIS A 164 13.58 10.41 -6.98
N LEU A 165 12.62 9.48 -6.97
CA LEU A 165 12.75 8.15 -7.57
C LEU A 165 13.22 8.15 -9.03
N PHE A 166 12.86 9.18 -9.81
CA PHE A 166 13.16 9.25 -11.25
C PHE A 166 14.23 10.28 -11.60
N ASP A 167 14.97 10.83 -10.63
CA ASP A 167 16.07 11.76 -10.90
C ASP A 167 17.16 11.10 -11.72
N ASN A 168 17.47 9.84 -11.42
CA ASN A 168 18.35 9.00 -12.21
C ASN A 168 18.19 7.51 -11.86
N ARG A 169 18.88 6.62 -12.63
CA ARG A 169 18.79 5.17 -12.45
C ARG A 169 19.39 4.68 -11.12
N ASP A 170 20.44 5.33 -10.64
CA ASP A 170 21.11 4.92 -9.40
C ASP A 170 20.19 5.14 -8.20
N VAL A 171 19.41 6.22 -8.19
CA VAL A 171 18.39 6.48 -7.16
C VAL A 171 17.33 5.38 -7.17
N GLN A 172 16.89 4.90 -8.34
CA GLN A 172 15.92 3.79 -8.43
C GLN A 172 16.50 2.51 -7.82
N MET A 173 17.75 2.18 -8.14
CA MET A 173 18.42 0.99 -7.60
C MET A 173 18.59 1.09 -6.09
N GLN A 174 19.11 2.20 -5.59
CA GLN A 174 19.25 2.47 -4.14
C GLN A 174 17.90 2.41 -3.41
N THR A 175 16.83 2.88 -4.04
CA THR A 175 15.47 2.81 -3.48
C THR A 175 15.02 1.36 -3.35
N ILE A 176 15.25 0.54 -4.38
CA ILE A 176 14.93 -0.89 -4.32
C ILE A 176 15.76 -1.58 -3.22
N GLU A 177 17.07 -1.34 -3.16
CA GLU A 177 17.95 -1.88 -2.11
C GLU A 177 17.42 -1.51 -0.72
N LYS A 178 17.08 -0.24 -0.49
CA LYS A 178 16.51 0.23 0.77
C LYS A 178 15.20 -0.48 1.12
N ILE A 179 14.31 -0.70 0.15
CA ILE A 179 13.08 -1.48 0.36
C ILE A 179 13.42 -2.93 0.72
N MET A 180 14.38 -3.54 0.03
CA MET A 180 14.79 -4.92 0.27
C MET A 180 15.49 -5.11 1.62
N ASP A 181 16.22 -4.12 2.12
CA ASP A 181 16.84 -4.10 3.44
C ASP A 181 15.81 -4.04 4.58
N LEU A 182 14.68 -3.34 4.34
CA LEU A 182 13.57 -3.34 5.29
C LEU A 182 12.83 -4.68 5.36
N LEU A 183 12.97 -5.55 4.37
CA LEU A 183 12.46 -6.92 4.38
C LEU A 183 13.50 -7.88 5.01
N PRO A 184 13.14 -8.86 5.86
CA PRO A 184 11.80 -9.18 6.35
C PRO A 184 11.29 -8.13 7.33
N ILE A 185 10.08 -7.67 7.09
CA ILE A 185 9.46 -6.69 7.98
C ILE A 185 9.15 -7.39 9.30
N LYS A 186 9.73 -6.88 10.38
CA LYS A 186 9.39 -7.37 11.72
C LYS A 186 7.96 -6.92 12.06
N PRO A 187 7.15 -7.80 12.69
CA PRO A 187 5.90 -7.34 13.27
C PRO A 187 6.17 -6.17 14.20
N TYR A 188 5.45 -5.07 14.00
CA TYR A 188 5.54 -3.95 14.92
C TYR A 188 4.64 -4.19 16.14
N ASP A 189 4.96 -3.51 17.23
CA ASP A 189 4.18 -3.63 18.47
C ASP A 189 2.75 -3.11 18.22
N LYS A 190 1.75 -3.89 18.68
CA LYS A 190 0.34 -3.49 18.63
C LYS A 190 0.07 -2.16 19.34
N GLN A 191 0.98 -1.66 20.15
CA GLN A 191 0.91 -0.33 20.76
C GLN A 191 0.73 0.78 19.73
N HIS A 192 1.30 0.67 18.52
CA HIS A 192 1.11 1.64 17.45
C HIS A 192 -0.34 1.66 16.94
N THR A 193 -0.99 0.50 16.83
CA THR A 193 -2.42 0.39 16.49
C THR A 193 -3.29 0.99 17.59
N ILE A 194 -2.98 0.71 18.85
CA ILE A 194 -3.68 1.28 20.00
C ILE A 194 -3.51 2.81 20.02
N LEU A 195 -2.31 3.31 19.81
CA LEU A 195 -2.03 4.74 19.74
C LEU A 195 -2.86 5.41 18.62
N ALA A 196 -2.90 4.80 17.41
CA ALA A 196 -3.67 5.32 16.29
C ALA A 196 -5.18 5.39 16.60
N LYS A 197 -5.73 4.36 17.26
CA LYS A 197 -7.13 4.34 17.72
C LYS A 197 -7.41 5.43 18.74
N ASN A 198 -6.58 5.57 19.76
CA ASN A 198 -6.74 6.59 20.80
C ASN A 198 -6.70 8.03 20.23
N ILE A 199 -5.82 8.28 19.25
CA ILE A 199 -5.76 9.58 18.57
C ILE A 199 -7.05 9.85 17.80
N ALA A 200 -7.57 8.86 17.06
CA ALA A 200 -8.83 8.98 16.32
C ALA A 200 -10.00 9.24 17.25
N GLU A 201 -10.15 8.48 18.33
CA GLU A 201 -11.22 8.64 19.34
C GLU A 201 -11.15 10.02 20.00
N SER A 202 -9.97 10.47 20.40
CA SER A 202 -9.79 11.82 20.96
C SER A 202 -10.21 12.92 19.97
N GLY A 203 -9.95 12.73 18.67
CA GLY A 203 -10.42 13.64 17.61
C GLY A 203 -11.94 13.68 17.52
N PHE A 204 -12.61 12.53 17.56
CA PHE A 204 -14.08 12.44 17.57
C PHE A 204 -14.71 13.09 18.79
N GLU A 205 -14.16 12.89 19.99
CA GLU A 205 -14.67 13.50 21.21
C GLU A 205 -14.52 15.04 21.19
N LYS A 206 -13.44 15.56 20.62
CA LYS A 206 -13.29 17.01 20.41
C LYS A 206 -14.33 17.54 19.44
N LEU A 207 -14.57 16.84 18.33
CA LEU A 207 -15.57 17.23 17.33
C LEU A 207 -16.98 17.25 17.92
N LYS A 208 -17.37 16.21 18.68
CA LYS A 208 -18.67 16.18 19.40
C LYS A 208 -18.85 17.39 20.31
N LYS A 209 -17.83 17.74 21.09
CA LYS A 209 -17.90 18.91 21.99
C LYS A 209 -18.11 20.22 21.24
N CYS A 210 -17.49 20.38 20.06
CA CYS A 210 -17.70 21.57 19.23
C CYS A 210 -19.14 21.64 18.68
N LEU A 211 -19.73 20.50 18.30
CA LEU A 211 -21.08 20.44 17.72
C LEU A 211 -22.21 20.59 18.76
N ILE A 212 -21.95 20.37 20.06
CA ILE A 212 -22.95 20.48 21.14
C ILE A 212 -22.93 21.89 21.74
N GLN A 213 -21.94 22.72 21.44
CA GLN A 213 -21.84 24.11 21.93
C GLN A 213 -22.54 25.13 21.02
N GLU A 214 -23.15 24.70 19.93
CA GLU A 214 -24.11 25.49 19.10
C GLU A 214 -25.57 25.16 19.48
#